data_1367df658f796621e0f04075ff5d5fda
#
_entry.id   1367df658f796621e0f04075ff5d5fda
#
_cell.length_a   1.000
_cell.length_b   1.000
_cell.length_c   1.000
_cell.angle_alpha   90.00
_cell.angle_beta   90.00
_cell.angle_gamma   90.00
#
_symmetry.space_group_name_H-M   'P 1'
#
loop_
_entity.id
_entity.type
_entity.pdbx_description
1 polymer ?
#
loop_
_entity_poly.entity_id
_entity_poly.type
_entity_poly.pdbx_seq_one_letter_code
_entity_poly.pdbx_strand_id
1 'polypeptide(L)'
;MLLDAGPLGLVTNPRLSSLSVACTEWLQTLVSRRTRIFIPEIADYEVRRELWRANKVQGIERLDALGNLLEYLPLTTAAMRHAARFWAQARQQGQPTAGDKTIDGDMILAGQAAALETDLVIATTNVGHLGRFAPADLWQNIAP
;
A
#
# COMPACT_ATOMS: atom_id res chain seq x y z
N MET A 1 -8.94 -0.32 -6.22
CA MET A 1 -8.31 -0.80 -4.97
C MET A 1 -6.85 -0.36 -4.95
N LEU A 2 -6.33 0.02 -3.79
CA LEU A 2 -4.89 0.32 -3.60
C LEU A 2 -4.21 -0.84 -2.86
N LEU A 3 -2.97 -1.17 -3.23
CA LEU A 3 -2.15 -2.14 -2.50
C LEU A 3 -1.25 -1.40 -1.49
N ASP A 4 -1.40 -1.74 -0.22
CA ASP A 4 -0.46 -1.33 0.82
C ASP A 4 0.87 -2.09 0.68
N ALA A 5 1.92 -1.60 1.35
CA ALA A 5 3.24 -2.22 1.39
C ALA A 5 3.23 -3.67 1.88
N GLY A 6 2.28 -4.05 2.76
CA GLY A 6 2.13 -5.42 3.24
C GLY A 6 1.84 -6.43 2.11
N PRO A 7 0.68 -6.38 1.44
CA PRO A 7 0.38 -7.24 0.30
C PRO A 7 1.39 -7.10 -0.83
N LEU A 8 1.82 -5.88 -1.17
CA LEU A 8 2.82 -5.63 -2.20
C LEU A 8 4.15 -6.33 -1.88
N GLY A 9 4.59 -6.29 -0.63
CA GLY A 9 5.78 -6.98 -0.16
C GLY A 9 5.65 -8.51 -0.21
N LEU A 10 4.46 -9.06 0.08
CA LEU A 10 4.21 -10.51 -0.02
C LEU A 10 4.37 -11.02 -1.45
N VAL A 11 3.80 -10.32 -2.44
CA VAL A 11 3.82 -10.76 -3.84
C VAL A 11 5.17 -10.52 -4.53
N THR A 12 5.99 -9.61 -4.01
CA THR A 12 7.32 -9.30 -4.57
C THR A 12 8.46 -10.07 -3.88
N ASN A 13 8.22 -10.63 -2.68
CA ASN A 13 9.25 -11.36 -1.96
C ASN A 13 9.69 -12.61 -2.76
N PRO A 14 10.99 -12.76 -3.09
CA PRO A 14 11.48 -13.96 -3.77
C PRO A 14 11.41 -15.23 -2.90
N ARG A 15 11.37 -15.07 -1.59
CA ARG A 15 11.20 -16.21 -0.66
C ARG A 15 9.72 -16.55 -0.55
N LEU A 16 9.36 -17.72 -1.04
CA LEU A 16 7.99 -18.22 -0.99
C LEU A 16 7.61 -18.65 0.44
N SER A 17 6.45 -18.21 0.88
CA SER A 17 5.76 -18.71 2.06
C SER A 17 4.31 -19.03 1.68
N SER A 18 3.58 -19.80 2.49
CA SER A 18 2.16 -20.06 2.24
C SER A 18 1.35 -18.77 2.09
N LEU A 19 1.68 -17.76 2.89
CA LEU A 19 1.02 -16.46 2.85
C LEU A 19 1.34 -15.69 1.56
N SER A 20 2.59 -15.72 1.08
CA SER A 20 2.99 -15.05 -0.17
C SER A 20 2.37 -15.73 -1.38
N VAL A 21 2.26 -17.06 -1.37
CA VAL A 21 1.59 -17.82 -2.44
C VAL A 21 0.10 -17.45 -2.48
N ALA A 22 -0.60 -17.51 -1.35
CA ALA A 22 -2.01 -17.16 -1.27
C ALA A 22 -2.30 -15.72 -1.70
N CYS A 23 -1.44 -14.76 -1.29
CA CYS A 23 -1.57 -13.36 -1.70
C CYS A 23 -1.35 -13.18 -3.20
N THR A 24 -0.42 -13.93 -3.79
CA THR A 24 -0.16 -13.90 -5.24
C THR A 24 -1.36 -14.46 -6.03
N GLU A 25 -1.93 -15.58 -5.59
CA GLU A 25 -3.11 -16.19 -6.21
C GLU A 25 -4.33 -15.26 -6.14
N TRP A 26 -4.54 -14.62 -5.00
CA TRP A 26 -5.57 -13.60 -4.81
C TRP A 26 -5.39 -12.43 -5.78
N LEU A 27 -4.19 -11.87 -5.88
CA LEU A 27 -3.90 -10.76 -6.79
C LEU A 27 -4.10 -11.18 -8.27
N GLN A 28 -3.64 -12.36 -8.66
CA GLN A 28 -3.83 -12.89 -10.01
C GLN A 28 -5.31 -13.04 -10.36
N THR A 29 -6.14 -13.49 -9.39
CA THR A 29 -7.58 -13.61 -9.59
C THR A 29 -8.22 -12.24 -9.82
N LEU A 30 -7.86 -11.23 -9.02
CA LEU A 30 -8.32 -9.85 -9.23
C LEU A 30 -7.94 -9.29 -10.59
N VAL A 31 -6.69 -9.51 -11.02
CA VAL A 31 -6.21 -9.09 -12.34
C VAL A 31 -7.01 -9.79 -13.46
N SER A 32 -7.25 -11.09 -13.34
CA SER A 32 -8.05 -11.86 -14.33
C SER A 32 -9.48 -11.36 -14.45
N ARG A 33 -10.04 -10.82 -13.37
CA ARG A 33 -11.38 -10.19 -13.33
C ARG A 33 -11.37 -8.71 -13.76
N ARG A 34 -10.23 -8.19 -14.21
CA ARG A 34 -10.05 -6.80 -14.64
C ARG A 34 -10.36 -5.77 -13.55
N THR A 35 -10.16 -6.15 -12.30
CA THR A 35 -10.26 -5.21 -11.16
C THR A 35 -9.19 -4.13 -11.31
N ARG A 36 -9.57 -2.85 -11.15
CA ARG A 36 -8.59 -1.75 -11.14
C ARG A 36 -7.78 -1.79 -9.86
N ILE A 37 -6.48 -1.98 -9.99
CA ILE A 37 -5.55 -2.12 -8.88
C ILE A 37 -4.43 -1.10 -9.06
N PHE A 38 -4.19 -0.31 -8.01
CA PHE A 38 -3.14 0.70 -7.99
C PHE A 38 -1.99 0.28 -7.10
N ILE A 39 -0.77 0.56 -7.56
CA ILE A 39 0.44 0.56 -6.73
C ILE A 39 0.70 2.01 -6.32
N PRO A 40 0.39 2.40 -5.06
CA PRO A 40 0.74 3.72 -4.55
C PRO A 40 2.25 3.89 -4.47
N GLU A 41 2.77 5.05 -4.86
CA GLU A 41 4.22 5.33 -4.84
C GLU A 41 4.82 5.19 -3.44
N ILE A 42 4.06 5.53 -2.39
CA ILE A 42 4.53 5.33 -1.01
C ILE A 42 4.70 3.84 -0.68
N ALA A 43 3.81 2.97 -1.14
CA ALA A 43 3.93 1.52 -0.93
C ALA A 43 5.10 0.93 -1.73
N ASP A 44 5.30 1.37 -2.98
CA ASP A 44 6.48 1.03 -3.77
C ASP A 44 7.76 1.44 -3.04
N TYR A 45 7.84 2.68 -2.55
CA TYR A 45 8.99 3.18 -1.80
C TYR A 45 9.30 2.30 -0.58
N GLU A 46 8.30 1.97 0.22
CA GLU A 46 8.49 1.17 1.43
C GLU A 46 8.97 -0.26 1.12
N VAL A 47 8.38 -0.91 0.12
CA VAL A 47 8.79 -2.25 -0.31
C VAL A 47 10.17 -2.20 -0.95
N ARG A 48 10.40 -1.27 -1.86
CA ARG A 48 11.66 -1.12 -2.61
C ARG A 48 12.85 -0.89 -1.70
N ARG A 49 12.74 0.01 -0.71
CA ARG A 49 13.82 0.26 0.25
C ARG A 49 14.20 -0.99 1.05
N GLU A 50 13.22 -1.82 1.44
CA GLU A 50 13.47 -3.06 2.17
C GLU A 50 14.08 -4.14 1.28
N LEU A 51 13.66 -4.25 0.02
CA LEU A 51 14.27 -5.14 -0.95
C LEU A 51 15.73 -4.77 -1.23
N TRP A 52 16.05 -3.48 -1.38
CA TRP A 52 17.42 -2.99 -1.52
C TRP A 52 18.25 -3.26 -0.28
N ARG A 53 17.72 -2.96 0.91
CA ARG A 53 18.40 -3.22 2.19
C ARG A 53 18.77 -4.70 2.36
N ALA A 54 17.92 -5.59 1.88
CA ALA A 54 18.11 -7.04 1.96
C ALA A 54 18.82 -7.65 0.74
N ASN A 55 19.30 -6.83 -0.21
CA ASN A 55 19.93 -7.27 -1.48
C ASN A 55 19.06 -8.25 -2.30
N LYS A 56 17.75 -8.06 -2.29
CA LYS A 56 16.79 -8.93 -3.00
C LYS A 56 16.52 -8.44 -4.43
N VAL A 57 17.48 -8.58 -5.32
CA VAL A 57 17.38 -8.12 -6.72
C VAL A 57 16.16 -8.69 -7.45
N GLN A 58 15.88 -9.99 -7.30
CA GLN A 58 14.68 -10.61 -7.89
C GLN A 58 13.36 -9.98 -7.38
N GLY A 59 13.33 -9.51 -6.13
CA GLY A 59 12.19 -8.78 -5.58
C GLY A 59 11.99 -7.44 -6.27
N ILE A 60 13.08 -6.72 -6.56
CA ILE A 60 13.04 -5.47 -7.33
C ILE A 60 12.50 -5.72 -8.75
N GLU A 61 12.99 -6.74 -9.44
CA GLU A 61 12.51 -7.12 -10.77
C GLU A 61 10.99 -7.44 -10.77
N ARG A 62 10.51 -8.16 -9.75
CA ARG A 62 9.08 -8.44 -9.58
C ARG A 62 8.26 -7.17 -9.31
N LEU A 63 8.77 -6.26 -8.48
CA LEU A 63 8.13 -4.99 -8.20
C LEU A 63 8.01 -4.13 -9.46
N ASP A 64 9.07 -4.06 -10.27
CA ASP A 64 9.08 -3.35 -11.54
C ASP A 64 8.10 -3.96 -12.54
N ALA A 65 8.05 -5.30 -12.62
CA ALA A 65 7.09 -6.01 -13.47
C ALA A 65 5.63 -5.73 -13.06
N LEU A 66 5.34 -5.69 -11.76
CA LEU A 66 4.01 -5.31 -11.26
C LEU A 66 3.67 -3.84 -11.58
N GLY A 67 4.64 -2.92 -11.48
CA GLY A 67 4.47 -1.52 -11.85
C GLY A 67 4.13 -1.32 -13.34
N ASN A 68 4.54 -2.26 -14.20
CA ASN A 68 4.18 -2.25 -15.63
C ASN A 68 2.83 -2.95 -15.91
N LEU A 69 2.37 -3.81 -15.03
CA LEU A 69 1.12 -4.58 -15.18
C LEU A 69 -0.09 -3.86 -14.57
N LEU A 70 0.10 -3.23 -13.42
CA LEU A 70 -0.93 -2.55 -12.65
C LEU A 70 -0.86 -1.03 -12.86
N GLU A 71 -1.87 -0.31 -12.37
CA GLU A 71 -1.85 1.15 -12.43
C GLU A 71 -0.90 1.71 -11.35
N TYR A 72 0.13 2.45 -11.76
CA TYR A 72 1.01 3.13 -10.83
C TYR A 72 0.41 4.47 -10.40
N LEU A 73 0.35 4.73 -9.09
CA LEU A 73 -0.22 5.95 -8.52
C LEU A 73 0.89 6.82 -7.92
N PRO A 74 1.37 7.84 -8.65
CA PRO A 74 2.43 8.72 -8.14
C PRO A 74 1.93 9.59 -6.99
N LEU A 75 2.85 10.05 -6.15
CA LEU A 75 2.60 11.07 -5.14
C LEU A 75 2.26 12.40 -5.82
N THR A 76 1.20 13.04 -5.31
CA THR A 76 0.78 14.35 -5.76
C THR A 76 0.82 15.36 -4.62
N THR A 77 0.84 16.64 -4.94
CA THR A 77 0.72 17.70 -3.94
C THR A 77 -0.59 17.57 -3.15
N ALA A 78 -1.68 17.17 -3.81
CA ALA A 78 -2.97 16.95 -3.14
C ALA A 78 -2.87 15.81 -2.12
N ALA A 79 -2.28 14.66 -2.50
CA ALA A 79 -2.08 13.53 -1.59
C ALA A 79 -1.26 13.93 -0.36
N MET A 80 -0.16 14.67 -0.54
CA MET A 80 0.69 15.13 0.55
C MET A 80 -0.02 16.14 1.47
N ARG A 81 -0.88 16.99 0.94
CA ARG A 81 -1.71 17.91 1.73
C ARG A 81 -2.76 17.17 2.57
N HIS A 82 -3.39 16.13 2.01
CA HIS A 82 -4.27 15.24 2.78
C HIS A 82 -3.50 14.51 3.89
N ALA A 83 -2.34 13.95 3.57
CA ALA A 83 -1.49 13.27 4.54
C ALA A 83 -1.10 14.16 5.73
N ALA A 84 -0.71 15.41 5.46
CA ALA A 84 -0.39 16.39 6.50
C ALA A 84 -1.58 16.68 7.42
N ARG A 85 -2.79 16.77 6.86
CA ARG A 85 -4.03 16.96 7.62
C ARG A 85 -4.34 15.74 8.50
N PHE A 86 -4.24 14.54 7.96
CA PHE A 86 -4.48 13.30 8.71
C PHE A 86 -3.46 13.11 9.83
N TRP A 87 -2.20 13.40 9.58
CA TRP A 87 -1.15 13.39 10.59
C TRP A 87 -1.46 14.34 11.76
N ALA A 88 -1.86 15.57 11.46
CA ALA A 88 -2.23 16.56 12.47
C ALA A 88 -3.47 16.11 13.26
N GLN A 89 -4.48 15.59 12.58
CA GLN A 89 -5.72 15.08 13.19
C GLN A 89 -5.44 13.92 14.16
N ALA A 90 -4.58 12.97 13.80
CA ALA A 90 -4.19 11.86 14.66
C ALA A 90 -3.57 12.36 15.97
N ARG A 91 -2.71 13.38 15.90
CA ARG A 91 -2.07 13.98 17.08
C ARG A 91 -3.03 14.78 17.95
N GLN A 92 -3.91 15.56 17.34
CA GLN A 92 -4.96 16.30 18.08
C GLN A 92 -5.90 15.36 18.85
N GLN A 93 -6.09 14.13 18.33
CA GLN A 93 -6.87 13.08 19.01
C GLN A 93 -6.06 12.29 20.04
N GLY A 94 -4.79 12.64 20.27
CA GLY A 94 -3.90 11.93 21.20
C GLY A 94 -3.48 10.53 20.73
N GLN A 95 -3.58 10.26 19.43
CA GLN A 95 -3.30 8.95 18.84
C GLN A 95 -2.34 9.07 17.64
N PRO A 96 -1.06 9.47 17.89
CA PRO A 96 -0.08 9.59 16.83
C PRO A 96 0.18 8.24 16.17
N THR A 97 0.37 8.24 14.85
CA THR A 97 0.60 7.06 14.02
C THR A 97 2.08 6.77 13.81
N ALA A 98 2.91 7.80 13.95
CA ALA A 98 4.37 7.71 13.81
C ALA A 98 5.06 8.76 14.70
N GLY A 99 6.37 8.62 14.89
CA GLY A 99 7.21 9.63 15.57
C GLY A 99 7.25 10.95 14.80
N ASP A 100 7.45 12.07 15.51
CA ASP A 100 7.36 13.42 14.92
C ASP A 100 8.33 13.69 13.76
N LYS A 101 9.45 12.97 13.72
CA LYS A 101 10.49 13.11 12.68
C LYS A 101 10.48 11.96 11.66
N THR A 102 9.51 11.05 11.76
CA THR A 102 9.40 9.88 10.88
C THR A 102 8.40 10.16 9.77
N ILE A 103 8.72 9.75 8.55
CA ILE A 103 7.75 9.73 7.45
C ILE A 103 6.64 8.75 7.83
N ASP A 104 5.41 9.24 7.82
CA ASP A 104 4.23 8.45 8.16
C ASP A 104 3.63 7.85 6.88
N GLY A 105 4.06 6.63 6.56
CA GLY A 105 3.62 5.91 5.36
C GLY A 105 2.10 5.72 5.33
N ASP A 106 1.48 5.38 6.46
CA ASP A 106 0.02 5.18 6.55
C ASP A 106 -0.75 6.46 6.20
N MET A 107 -0.29 7.63 6.70
CA MET A 107 -0.94 8.90 6.41
C MET A 107 -0.76 9.32 4.96
N ILE A 108 0.39 9.04 4.36
CA ILE A 108 0.65 9.30 2.94
C ILE A 108 -0.20 8.38 2.07
N LEU A 109 -0.31 7.10 2.41
CA LEU A 109 -1.17 6.15 1.70
C LEU A 109 -2.65 6.55 1.76
N ALA A 110 -3.14 6.92 2.96
CA ALA A 110 -4.48 7.46 3.12
C ALA A 110 -4.68 8.75 2.30
N GLY A 111 -3.67 9.61 2.25
CA GLY A 111 -3.66 10.82 1.43
C GLY A 111 -3.75 10.53 -0.08
N GLN A 112 -3.04 9.51 -0.57
CA GLN A 112 -3.15 9.08 -1.96
C GLN A 112 -4.54 8.53 -2.27
N ALA A 113 -5.15 7.75 -1.37
CA ALA A 113 -6.51 7.27 -1.51
C ALA A 113 -7.53 8.43 -1.57
N ALA A 114 -7.42 9.39 -0.65
CA ALA A 114 -8.30 10.56 -0.60
C ALA A 114 -8.21 11.45 -1.85
N ALA A 115 -7.01 11.58 -2.43
CA ALA A 115 -6.79 12.40 -3.62
C ALA A 115 -7.40 11.81 -4.91
N LEU A 116 -7.78 10.52 -4.91
CA LEU A 116 -8.41 9.86 -6.05
C LEU A 116 -9.91 10.16 -6.16
N GLU A 117 -10.54 10.68 -5.10
CA GLU A 117 -11.96 11.05 -5.06
C GLU A 117 -12.93 9.95 -5.59
N THR A 118 -12.56 8.67 -5.39
CA THR A 118 -13.35 7.51 -5.82
C THR A 118 -13.53 6.53 -4.66
N ASP A 119 -14.58 5.71 -4.72
CA ASP A 119 -14.80 4.64 -3.75
C ASP A 119 -13.73 3.54 -3.92
N LEU A 120 -12.67 3.65 -3.14
CA LEU A 120 -11.55 2.73 -3.15
C LEU A 120 -11.35 2.11 -1.77
N VAL A 121 -10.92 0.85 -1.75
CA VAL A 121 -10.46 0.17 -0.54
C VAL A 121 -8.95 -0.02 -0.62
N ILE A 122 -8.27 0.14 0.50
CA ILE A 122 -6.85 -0.19 0.65
C ILE A 122 -6.76 -1.63 1.15
N ALA A 123 -6.14 -2.50 0.36
CA ALA A 123 -5.81 -3.86 0.77
C ALA A 123 -4.52 -3.85 1.59
N THR A 124 -4.59 -4.26 2.85
CA THR A 124 -3.47 -4.22 3.80
C THR A 124 -3.28 -5.55 4.54
N THR A 125 -2.18 -5.71 5.22
CA THR A 125 -1.96 -6.78 6.22
C THR A 125 -2.30 -6.34 7.64
N ASN A 126 -2.52 -5.03 7.86
CA ASN A 126 -2.86 -4.46 9.17
C ASN A 126 -3.69 -3.19 9.00
N VAL A 127 -4.99 -3.28 9.28
CA VAL A 127 -5.90 -2.13 9.16
C VAL A 127 -5.52 -0.99 10.12
N GLY A 128 -5.17 -1.32 11.37
CA GLY A 128 -4.60 -0.43 12.38
C GLY A 128 -5.02 1.04 12.30
N HIS A 129 -4.03 1.92 12.19
CA HIS A 129 -4.26 3.37 12.10
C HIS A 129 -4.86 3.80 10.76
N LEU A 130 -4.56 3.07 9.68
CA LEU A 130 -4.98 3.39 8.32
C LEU A 130 -6.51 3.44 8.19
N GLY A 131 -7.22 2.48 8.80
CA GLY A 131 -8.69 2.39 8.78
C GLY A 131 -9.42 3.57 9.43
N ARG A 132 -8.71 4.46 10.14
CA ARG A 132 -9.28 5.69 10.72
C ARG A 132 -9.38 6.83 9.70
N PHE A 133 -8.61 6.79 8.63
CA PHE A 133 -8.44 7.89 7.66
C PHE A 133 -8.82 7.51 6.23
N ALA A 134 -8.88 6.21 5.93
CA ALA A 134 -9.27 5.72 4.62
C ALA A 134 -10.00 4.36 4.73
N PRO A 135 -10.88 4.01 3.79
CA PRO A 135 -11.43 2.66 3.71
C PRO A 135 -10.31 1.65 3.52
N ALA A 136 -10.11 0.76 4.49
CA ALA A 136 -9.06 -0.26 4.46
C ALA A 136 -9.59 -1.58 5.02
N ASP A 137 -9.13 -2.69 4.46
CA ASP A 137 -9.44 -4.04 4.95
C ASP A 137 -8.24 -4.97 4.76
N LEU A 138 -8.24 -6.06 5.53
CA LEU A 138 -7.27 -7.12 5.31
C LEU A 138 -7.45 -7.68 3.89
N TRP A 139 -6.35 -7.87 3.17
CA TRP A 139 -6.42 -8.38 1.80
C TRP A 139 -7.16 -9.72 1.71
N GLN A 140 -7.10 -10.57 2.76
CA GLN A 140 -7.80 -11.84 2.85
C GLN A 140 -9.33 -11.70 2.90
N ASN A 141 -9.83 -10.55 3.37
CA ASN A 141 -11.27 -10.28 3.46
C ASN A 141 -11.84 -9.70 2.16
N ILE A 142 -10.97 -9.20 1.29
CA ILE A 142 -11.39 -8.62 0.01
C ILE A 142 -11.58 -9.76 -0.99
N ALA A 143 -12.83 -10.01 -1.34
CA ALA A 143 -13.17 -11.04 -2.33
C ALA A 143 -12.56 -10.67 -3.69
N PRO A 144 -11.85 -11.63 -4.35
CA PRO A 144 -11.31 -11.40 -5.67
C PRO A 144 -12.38 -11.38 -6.74
#